data_976e1ae02c42835992d6e881ed93dea7
#
_entry.id   976e1ae02c42835992d6e881ed93dea7
#
_cell.length_a   1.000
_cell.length_b   1.000
_cell.length_c   1.000
_cell.angle_alpha   90.00
_cell.angle_beta   90.00
_cell.angle_gamma   90.00
#
_symmetry.space_group_name_H-M   'P 1'
#
loop_
_entity.id
_entity.type
_entity.pdbx_description
1 polymer ?
#
loop_
_entity_poly.entity_id
_entity_poly.type
_entity_poly.pdbx_seq_one_letter_code
_entity_poly.pdbx_strand_id
1 'polypeptide(L)'
;MVVGVLQLELSIGDAMSLKDRIAHGHNVSIAEVGALDEHRRSILGVAMVSNDARYVEGALSKLVDFVRAVPQVSLTDYRIEML
;
A
#
# COMPACT_ATOMS: atom_id res chain seq x y z
N MET A 1 -18.96 -6.42 -8.17
CA MET A 1 -17.99 -5.86 -7.21
C MET A 1 -16.61 -6.41 -7.53
N VAL A 2 -15.63 -5.53 -7.54
CA VAL A 2 -14.24 -5.88 -7.80
C VAL A 2 -13.44 -5.55 -6.54
N VAL A 3 -12.55 -6.45 -6.14
CA VAL A 3 -11.64 -6.23 -5.03
C VAL A 3 -10.21 -6.32 -5.54
N GLY A 4 -9.42 -5.29 -5.27
CA GLY A 4 -7.99 -5.29 -5.54
C GLY A 4 -7.21 -5.23 -4.25
N VAL A 5 -6.09 -5.94 -4.20
CA VAL A 5 -5.21 -5.98 -3.05
C VAL A 5 -3.81 -5.57 -3.49
N LEU A 6 -3.19 -4.72 -2.70
CA LEU A 6 -1.81 -4.31 -2.89
C LEU A 6 -1.02 -4.66 -1.64
N GLN A 7 0.09 -5.35 -1.83
CA GLN A 7 1.03 -5.61 -0.75
C GLN A 7 2.29 -4.78 -1.01
N LEU A 8 2.70 -3.99 -0.01
CA LEU A 8 3.88 -3.14 -0.09
C LEU A 8 4.90 -3.64 0.92
N GLU A 9 6.09 -3.95 0.44
CA GLU A 9 7.21 -4.30 1.30
C GLU A 9 8.16 -3.11 1.38
N LEU A 10 8.37 -2.62 2.60
CA LEU A 10 9.12 -1.40 2.85
C LEU A 10 10.35 -1.68 3.68
N SER A 11 11.43 -1.00 3.36
CA SER A 11 12.62 -0.98 4.16
C SER A 11 12.69 0.36 4.86
N ILE A 12 12.66 0.33 6.17
CA ILE A 12 12.79 1.47 7.08
C ILE A 12 12.05 2.73 6.75
N GLY A 13 11.77 3.47 7.73
CA GLY A 13 11.12 4.74 7.70
C GLY A 13 9.96 4.73 8.65
N ASP A 14 9.17 5.74 8.58
CA ASP A 14 8.00 5.88 9.42
C ASP A 14 6.81 5.22 8.72
N ALA A 15 6.72 3.89 8.83
CA ALA A 15 5.62 3.14 8.22
C ALA A 15 4.26 3.57 8.77
N MET A 16 4.21 3.99 10.03
CA MET A 16 2.97 4.45 10.64
C MET A 16 2.49 5.76 9.99
N SER A 17 3.41 6.70 9.79
CA SER A 17 3.09 7.96 9.12
C SER A 17 2.66 7.72 7.68
N LEU A 18 3.33 6.82 6.97
CA LEU A 18 2.95 6.45 5.62
C LEU A 18 1.55 5.85 5.58
N LYS A 19 1.26 4.93 6.49
CA LYS A 19 -0.07 4.30 6.59
C LYS A 19 -1.15 5.36 6.78
N ASP A 20 -0.93 6.32 7.68
CA ASP A 20 -1.89 7.39 7.93
C ASP A 20 -2.08 8.28 6.71
N ARG A 21 -1.01 8.62 6.01
CA ARG A 21 -1.08 9.44 4.80
C ARG A 21 -1.87 8.74 3.69
N ILE A 22 -1.67 7.44 3.53
CA ILE A 22 -2.43 6.65 2.56
C ILE A 22 -3.91 6.61 2.96
N ALA A 23 -4.18 6.32 4.22
CA ALA A 23 -5.55 6.23 4.73
C ALA A 23 -6.33 7.53 4.55
N HIS A 24 -5.66 8.68 4.73
CA HIS A 24 -6.30 9.98 4.60
C HIS A 24 -6.45 10.44 3.15
N GLY A 25 -5.54 10.05 2.28
CA GLY A 25 -5.52 10.51 0.90
C GLY A 25 -6.19 9.59 -0.11
N HIS A 26 -6.58 8.39 0.30
CA HIS A 26 -7.09 7.37 -0.62
C HIS A 26 -8.25 6.62 0.00
N ASN A 27 -9.20 6.22 -0.84
CA ASN A 27 -10.35 5.45 -0.37
C ASN A 27 -10.02 3.95 -0.34
N VAL A 28 -9.20 3.56 0.62
CA VAL A 28 -8.72 2.20 0.76
C VAL A 28 -8.72 1.77 2.23
N SER A 29 -8.72 0.47 2.45
CA SER A 29 -8.46 -0.11 3.76
C SER A 29 -6.99 -0.50 3.80
N ILE A 30 -6.29 -0.14 4.87
CA ILE A 30 -4.85 -0.38 4.98
C ILE A 30 -4.48 -0.85 6.39
N ALA A 31 -3.55 -1.80 6.46
CA ALA A 31 -3.05 -2.31 7.73
C ALA A 31 -1.62 -2.82 7.55
N GLU A 32 -0.88 -2.84 8.66
CA GLU A 32 0.40 -3.54 8.68
C GLU A 32 0.12 -5.03 8.84
N VAL A 33 0.60 -5.84 7.90
CA VAL A 33 0.24 -7.26 7.83
C VAL A 33 1.43 -8.21 7.98
N GLY A 34 2.65 -7.69 8.06
CA GLY A 34 3.83 -8.52 8.23
C GLY A 34 5.01 -7.73 8.72
N ALA A 35 6.06 -8.45 9.12
CA ALA A 35 7.31 -7.88 9.65
C ALA A 35 7.08 -7.01 10.89
N LEU A 36 6.08 -7.35 11.71
CA LEU A 36 5.65 -6.54 12.86
C LEU A 36 6.72 -6.38 13.92
N ASP A 37 7.61 -7.37 14.04
CA ASP A 37 8.68 -7.38 15.05
C ASP A 37 10.02 -6.88 14.51
N GLU A 38 10.05 -6.43 13.26
CA GLU A 38 11.27 -5.96 12.62
C GLU A 38 11.30 -4.43 12.59
N HIS A 39 12.38 -3.84 13.06
CA HIS A 39 12.53 -2.38 13.10
C HIS A 39 12.79 -1.76 11.73
N ARG A 40 13.33 -2.55 10.80
CA ARG A 40 13.78 -2.04 9.50
C ARG A 40 12.98 -2.52 8.32
N ARG A 41 11.86 -3.16 8.58
CA ARG A 41 11.04 -3.73 7.54
C ARG A 41 9.58 -3.67 7.93
N SER A 42 8.73 -3.37 6.98
CA SER A 42 7.29 -3.36 7.21
C SER A 42 6.59 -3.87 5.97
N ILE A 43 5.51 -4.61 6.16
CA ILE A 43 4.67 -5.05 5.07
C ILE A 43 3.27 -4.49 5.30
N LEU A 44 2.83 -3.63 4.38
CA LEU A 44 1.51 -3.04 4.43
C LEU A 44 0.58 -3.74 3.44
N GLY A 45 -0.61 -4.07 3.91
CA GLY A 45 -1.67 -4.60 3.06
C GLY A 45 -2.69 -3.51 2.79
N VAL A 46 -3.06 -3.35 1.53
CA VAL A 46 -4.05 -2.36 1.08
C VAL A 46 -5.13 -3.09 0.32
N ALA A 47 -6.39 -2.77 0.61
CA ALA A 47 -7.52 -3.34 -0.12
C ALA A 47 -8.42 -2.23 -0.63
N MET A 48 -8.92 -2.39 -1.83
CA MET A 48 -9.81 -1.45 -2.48
C MET A 48 -10.96 -2.18 -3.14
N VAL A 49 -12.14 -1.62 -3.02
CA VAL A 49 -13.37 -2.18 -3.59
C VAL A 49 -13.98 -1.18 -4.55
N SER A 50 -14.41 -1.64 -5.70
CA SER A 50 -15.13 -0.82 -6.67
C SER A 50 -15.97 -1.71 -7.57
N ASN A 51 -16.67 -1.11 -8.51
CA ASN A 51 -17.39 -1.84 -9.56
C ASN A 51 -16.64 -1.83 -10.90
N ASP A 52 -15.42 -1.30 -10.91
CA ASP A 52 -14.61 -1.15 -12.12
C ASP A 52 -13.18 -1.64 -11.88
N ALA A 53 -12.81 -2.73 -12.53
CA ALA A 53 -11.48 -3.34 -12.37
C ALA A 53 -10.36 -2.42 -12.85
N ARG A 54 -10.55 -1.71 -13.94
CA ARG A 54 -9.54 -0.77 -14.46
C ARG A 54 -9.28 0.37 -13.49
N TYR A 55 -10.35 0.85 -12.87
CA TYR A 55 -10.22 1.90 -11.88
C TYR A 55 -9.40 1.43 -10.68
N VAL A 56 -9.68 0.23 -10.18
CA VAL A 56 -8.96 -0.34 -9.03
C VAL A 56 -7.49 -0.56 -9.38
N GLU A 57 -7.20 -1.17 -10.53
CA GLU A 57 -5.81 -1.37 -10.96
C GLU A 57 -5.06 -0.05 -11.08
N GLY A 58 -5.68 0.94 -11.71
CA GLY A 58 -5.07 2.25 -11.88
C GLY A 58 -4.83 2.96 -10.55
N ALA A 59 -5.79 2.88 -9.64
CA ALA A 59 -5.66 3.50 -8.33
C ALA A 59 -4.55 2.85 -7.50
N LEU A 60 -4.46 1.52 -7.52
CA LEU A 60 -3.39 0.82 -6.80
C LEU A 60 -2.02 1.10 -7.41
N SER A 61 -1.93 1.20 -8.73
CA SER A 61 -0.67 1.57 -9.40
C SER A 61 -0.23 2.99 -9.04
N LYS A 62 -1.15 3.92 -8.96
CA LYS A 62 -0.86 5.30 -8.53
C LYS A 62 -0.40 5.32 -7.08
N LEU A 63 -0.96 4.44 -6.25
CA LEU A 63 -0.56 4.33 -4.86
C LEU A 63 0.89 3.85 -4.74
N VAL A 64 1.30 2.91 -5.58
CA VAL A 64 2.70 2.47 -5.65
C VAL A 64 3.61 3.66 -6.01
N ASP A 65 3.22 4.46 -7.00
CA ASP A 65 3.99 5.64 -7.39
C ASP A 65 4.08 6.66 -6.26
N PHE A 66 2.99 6.85 -5.53
CA PHE A 66 2.96 7.72 -4.35
C PHE A 66 3.99 7.26 -3.31
N VAL A 67 4.00 5.96 -3.00
CA VAL A 67 4.92 5.40 -2.00
C VAL A 67 6.38 5.56 -2.44
N ARG A 68 6.66 5.36 -3.72
CA ARG A 68 8.01 5.54 -4.26
C ARG A 68 8.52 6.97 -4.13
N ALA A 69 7.62 7.93 -4.09
CA ALA A 69 7.98 9.34 -3.98
C ALA A 69 8.20 9.81 -2.55
N VAL A 70 7.91 8.98 -1.55
CA VAL A 70 8.09 9.34 -0.14
C VAL A 70 9.55 9.21 0.25
N PRO A 71 10.23 10.30 0.65
CA PRO A 71 11.69 10.28 0.85
C PRO A 71 12.18 9.39 1.98
N GLN A 72 11.37 9.25 3.05
CA GLN A 72 11.79 8.51 4.24
C GLN A 72 11.53 7.01 4.14
N VAL A 73 10.93 6.57 3.03
CA VAL A 73 10.50 5.19 2.87
C VAL A 73 11.13 4.62 1.61
N SER A 74 11.66 3.41 1.72
CA SER A 74 12.21 2.68 0.58
C SER A 74 11.29 1.52 0.24
N LEU A 75 10.65 1.58 -0.92
CA LEU A 75 9.83 0.48 -1.40
C LEU A 75 10.74 -0.58 -2.00
N THR A 76 10.81 -1.75 -1.37
CA THR A 76 11.69 -2.83 -1.82
C THR A 76 10.97 -3.80 -2.74
N ASP A 77 9.67 -3.96 -2.58
CA ASP A 77 8.87 -4.83 -3.45
C ASP A 77 7.40 -4.48 -3.30
N TYR A 78 6.61 -4.85 -4.29
CA TYR A 78 5.16 -4.73 -4.20
C TYR A 78 4.48 -5.78 -5.06
N ARG A 79 3.22 -6.05 -4.76
CA ARG A 79 2.40 -6.97 -5.55
C ARG A 79 0.97 -6.49 -5.58
N ILE A 80 0.39 -6.41 -6.77
CA ILE A 80 -1.02 -6.10 -6.98
C ILE A 80 -1.72 -7.38 -7.40
N GLU A 81 -2.84 -7.68 -6.76
CA GLU A 81 -3.65 -8.85 -7.06
C GLU A 81 -5.11 -8.44 -7.19
N MET A 82 -5.72 -8.83 -8.29
CA MET A 82 -7.16 -8.59 -8.51
C MET A 82 -7.90 -9.88 -8.18
N LEU A 83 -8.81 -9.79 -7.23
CA LEU A 83 -9.56 -10.96 -6.75
C LEU A 83 -10.88 -11.14 -7.49
#